data_461b9f09c863eae06a93df44db3e7e23
#
_entry.id   461b9f09c863eae06a93df44db3e7e23
#
_cell.length_a   1.000
_cell.length_b   1.000
_cell.length_c   1.000
_cell.angle_alpha   90.00
_cell.angle_beta   90.00
_cell.angle_gamma   90.00
#
_symmetry.space_group_name_H-M   'P 1'
#
loop_
_entity.id
_entity.type
_entity.pdbx_description
1 polymer ?
#
loop_
_entity_poly.entity_id
_entity_poly.type
_entity_poly.pdbx_seq_one_letter_code
_entity_poly.pdbx_strand_id
1 'polypeptide(L)'
;MSSPLLIARTLDNALYLLPAMANRHGLITGATGTGKTVTLQKLAESFSEIGVPVFMADVKGDLTGIAAAGQSSEKLQARLEKIGVSDWEPHANPVVLWDIFGEKGHPVRATVSDLGPLLLARLLNLNEVQSGVLNIIFRIADDRGLLLLDFKDLRAITQFIGDNAKSFQNQYGNINSASIGAIQRGLLTLEQQGAEHFFGEPMLDIADWMRVDASGKGAVSYTHL
;
A
#
# COMPACT_ATOMS: atom_id res chain seq x y z
N MET A 1 -10.74 -19.51 -20.55
CA MET A 1 -11.37 -18.98 -19.32
C MET A 1 -10.66 -19.60 -18.15
N SER A 2 -10.24 -18.83 -17.18
CA SER A 2 -9.60 -19.36 -15.95
C SER A 2 -10.59 -20.22 -15.16
N SER A 3 -10.10 -21.32 -14.58
CA SER A 3 -10.92 -22.24 -13.77
C SER A 3 -11.45 -21.54 -12.51
N PRO A 4 -12.62 -21.97 -11.97
CA PRO A 4 -13.14 -21.47 -10.71
C PRO A 4 -12.14 -21.70 -9.57
N LEU A 5 -11.94 -20.70 -8.70
CA LEU A 5 -11.04 -20.77 -7.57
C LEU A 5 -11.76 -21.37 -6.36
N LEU A 6 -11.27 -22.49 -5.85
CA LEU A 6 -11.79 -23.10 -4.60
C LEU A 6 -11.37 -22.25 -3.40
N ILE A 7 -12.32 -21.65 -2.70
CA ILE A 7 -12.07 -20.78 -1.53
C ILE A 7 -12.43 -21.41 -0.19
N ALA A 8 -13.40 -22.30 -0.18
CA ALA A 8 -13.81 -23.05 1.02
C ALA A 8 -14.46 -24.37 0.64
N ARG A 9 -14.38 -25.35 1.56
CA ARG A 9 -14.96 -26.68 1.35
C ARG A 9 -15.43 -27.31 2.65
N THR A 10 -16.50 -28.08 2.54
CA THR A 10 -16.92 -29.12 3.48
C THR A 10 -16.92 -30.47 2.76
N LEU A 11 -17.23 -31.58 3.43
CA LEU A 11 -17.36 -32.90 2.77
C LEU A 11 -18.37 -32.85 1.63
N ASP A 12 -19.49 -32.18 1.84
CA ASP A 12 -20.63 -32.21 0.92
C ASP A 12 -20.67 -31.05 -0.06
N ASN A 13 -19.98 -29.93 0.25
CA ASN A 13 -20.05 -28.69 -0.51
C ASN A 13 -18.69 -28.06 -0.73
N ALA A 14 -18.47 -27.57 -1.96
CA ALA A 14 -17.32 -26.74 -2.32
C ALA A 14 -17.79 -25.35 -2.78
N LEU A 15 -17.15 -24.29 -2.26
CA LEU A 15 -17.44 -22.92 -2.61
C LEU A 15 -16.35 -22.39 -3.53
N TYR A 16 -16.75 -21.85 -4.65
CA TYR A 16 -15.84 -21.33 -5.67
C TYR A 16 -16.07 -19.85 -5.92
N LEU A 17 -14.98 -19.14 -6.14
CA LEU A 17 -14.99 -17.80 -6.71
C LEU A 17 -14.73 -17.90 -8.22
N LEU A 18 -15.58 -17.27 -9.02
CA LEU A 18 -15.39 -17.17 -10.45
C LEU A 18 -14.47 -15.97 -10.75
N PRO A 19 -13.27 -16.17 -11.34
CA PRO A 19 -12.34 -15.06 -11.60
C PRO A 19 -12.94 -13.93 -12.41
N ALA A 20 -13.79 -14.26 -13.39
CA ALA A 20 -14.51 -13.26 -14.21
C ALA A 20 -15.48 -12.37 -13.41
N MET A 21 -15.85 -12.78 -12.20
CA MET A 21 -16.73 -12.03 -11.29
C MET A 21 -15.98 -11.43 -10.08
N ALA A 22 -14.65 -11.61 -10.03
CA ALA A 22 -13.84 -11.19 -8.89
C ALA A 22 -13.49 -9.69 -8.87
N ASN A 23 -13.95 -8.92 -9.86
CA ASN A 23 -13.77 -7.46 -9.93
C ASN A 23 -14.75 -6.70 -9.00
N ARG A 24 -15.01 -7.24 -7.82
CA ARG A 24 -15.93 -6.70 -6.82
C ARG A 24 -15.24 -6.62 -5.46
N HIS A 25 -15.86 -5.87 -4.55
CA HIS A 25 -15.45 -5.83 -3.16
C HIS A 25 -15.99 -7.05 -2.43
N GLY A 26 -15.22 -7.54 -1.46
CA GLY A 26 -15.58 -8.63 -0.58
C GLY A 26 -15.32 -8.28 0.89
N LEU A 27 -16.03 -8.92 1.80
CA LEU A 27 -15.84 -8.80 3.23
C LEU A 27 -15.67 -10.19 3.85
N ILE A 28 -14.52 -10.41 4.53
CA ILE A 28 -14.27 -11.61 5.33
C ILE A 28 -14.39 -11.24 6.79
N THR A 29 -15.44 -11.70 7.44
CA THR A 29 -15.73 -11.39 8.85
C THR A 29 -15.85 -12.66 9.70
N GLY A 30 -15.61 -12.53 10.98
CA GLY A 30 -15.67 -13.64 11.95
C GLY A 30 -14.87 -13.34 13.21
N ALA A 31 -15.10 -14.10 14.27
CA ALA A 31 -14.35 -14.03 15.52
C ALA A 31 -12.88 -14.45 15.35
N THR A 32 -12.04 -14.20 16.36
CA THR A 32 -10.66 -14.66 16.37
C THR A 32 -10.59 -16.18 16.27
N GLY A 33 -9.67 -16.71 15.46
CA GLY A 33 -9.48 -18.16 15.26
C GLY A 33 -10.45 -18.82 14.28
N THR A 34 -11.36 -18.09 13.63
CA THR A 34 -12.31 -18.66 12.64
C THR A 34 -11.75 -18.87 11.25
N GLY A 35 -10.48 -18.48 11.00
CA GLY A 35 -9.80 -18.72 9.73
C GLY A 35 -9.84 -17.55 8.75
N LYS A 36 -10.12 -16.31 9.19
CA LYS A 36 -10.11 -15.11 8.31
C LYS A 36 -8.78 -14.95 7.57
N THR A 37 -7.65 -14.99 8.29
CA THR A 37 -6.30 -14.89 7.73
C THR A 37 -6.03 -16.00 6.72
N VAL A 38 -6.40 -17.25 7.05
CA VAL A 38 -6.26 -18.39 6.14
C VAL A 38 -7.08 -18.22 4.87
N THR A 39 -8.28 -17.64 4.97
CA THR A 39 -9.11 -17.35 3.78
C THR A 39 -8.46 -16.29 2.89
N LEU A 40 -7.86 -15.24 3.47
CA LEU A 40 -7.11 -14.22 2.71
C LEU A 40 -5.89 -14.82 2.02
N GLN A 41 -5.10 -15.64 2.73
CA GLN A 41 -3.95 -16.35 2.18
C GLN A 41 -4.39 -17.26 1.02
N LYS A 42 -5.47 -18.03 1.20
CA LYS A 42 -5.99 -18.92 0.13
C LYS A 42 -6.46 -18.14 -1.10
N LEU A 43 -7.09 -17.00 -0.92
CA LEU A 43 -7.46 -16.14 -2.05
C LEU A 43 -6.23 -15.61 -2.78
N ALA A 44 -5.24 -15.09 -2.05
CA ALA A 44 -4.00 -14.56 -2.62
C ALA A 44 -3.24 -15.65 -3.39
N GLU A 45 -3.08 -16.84 -2.80
CA GLU A 45 -2.49 -18.01 -3.44
C GLU A 45 -3.23 -18.37 -4.74
N SER A 46 -4.56 -18.51 -4.68
CA SER A 46 -5.37 -18.90 -5.81
C SER A 46 -5.34 -17.89 -6.97
N PHE A 47 -5.30 -16.58 -6.67
CA PHE A 47 -5.11 -15.56 -7.69
C PHE A 47 -3.70 -15.58 -8.28
N SER A 48 -2.68 -15.75 -7.44
CA SER A 48 -1.29 -15.90 -7.88
C SER A 48 -1.13 -17.07 -8.84
N GLU A 49 -1.71 -18.24 -8.52
CA GLU A 49 -1.68 -19.45 -9.35
C GLU A 49 -2.22 -19.25 -10.76
N ILE A 50 -3.22 -18.39 -10.95
CA ILE A 50 -3.78 -18.09 -12.26
C ILE A 50 -3.13 -16.89 -12.96
N GLY A 51 -1.97 -16.42 -12.46
CA GLY A 51 -1.19 -15.33 -13.03
C GLY A 51 -1.70 -13.94 -12.69
N VAL A 52 -2.54 -13.78 -11.67
CA VAL A 52 -3.05 -12.50 -11.23
C VAL A 52 -2.20 -11.99 -10.07
N PRO A 53 -1.52 -10.85 -10.22
CA PRO A 53 -0.78 -10.22 -9.12
C PRO A 53 -1.71 -9.80 -7.98
N VAL A 54 -1.23 -9.95 -6.76
CA VAL A 54 -1.98 -9.65 -5.54
C VAL A 54 -1.21 -8.66 -4.69
N PHE A 55 -1.89 -7.64 -4.20
CA PHE A 55 -1.34 -6.73 -3.19
C PHE A 55 -2.03 -6.94 -1.85
N MET A 56 -1.23 -7.11 -0.79
CA MET A 56 -1.72 -7.30 0.58
C MET A 56 -1.09 -6.30 1.53
N ALA A 57 -1.93 -5.51 2.19
CA ALA A 57 -1.51 -4.66 3.31
C ALA A 57 -1.81 -5.36 4.64
N ASP A 58 -0.79 -5.58 5.46
CA ASP A 58 -0.91 -6.32 6.72
C ASP A 58 -0.25 -5.56 7.86
N VAL A 59 -1.06 -5.13 8.82
CA VAL A 59 -0.62 -4.40 10.01
C VAL A 59 -0.01 -5.32 11.07
N LYS A 60 -0.38 -6.62 11.07
CA LYS A 60 0.03 -7.58 12.10
C LYS A 60 1.20 -8.47 11.70
N GLY A 61 1.47 -8.59 10.42
CA GLY A 61 2.53 -9.45 9.89
C GLY A 61 2.18 -10.95 9.87
N ASP A 62 0.90 -11.33 10.02
CA ASP A 62 0.48 -12.73 10.11
C ASP A 62 0.17 -13.37 8.74
N LEU A 63 0.19 -12.58 7.66
CA LEU A 63 0.02 -13.06 6.29
C LEU A 63 1.34 -13.52 5.62
N THR A 64 2.51 -13.18 6.17
CA THR A 64 3.83 -13.50 5.58
C THR A 64 4.07 -14.98 5.35
N GLY A 65 3.39 -15.85 6.08
CA GLY A 65 3.48 -17.29 5.91
C GLY A 65 3.23 -17.81 4.49
N ILE A 66 2.57 -17.02 3.64
CA ILE A 66 2.35 -17.37 2.22
C ILE A 66 3.66 -17.43 1.40
N ALA A 67 4.73 -16.81 1.87
CA ALA A 67 6.05 -16.81 1.21
C ALA A 67 6.79 -18.15 1.31
N ALA A 68 6.43 -19.00 2.26
CA ALA A 68 7.10 -20.28 2.49
C ALA A 68 6.15 -21.45 2.26
N ALA A 69 6.72 -22.57 1.80
CA ALA A 69 5.95 -23.80 1.69
C ALA A 69 5.48 -24.24 3.08
N GLY A 70 4.17 -24.55 3.20
CA GLY A 70 3.59 -25.05 4.42
C GLY A 70 4.22 -26.37 4.85
N GLN A 71 4.13 -26.67 6.14
CA GLN A 71 4.56 -27.99 6.67
C GLN A 71 3.33 -28.83 7.01
N SER A 72 3.42 -30.12 6.70
CA SER A 72 2.39 -31.07 7.11
C SER A 72 2.42 -31.24 8.62
N SER A 73 1.25 -31.31 9.24
CA SER A 73 1.09 -31.61 10.65
C SER A 73 -0.13 -32.52 10.84
N GLU A 74 -0.16 -33.30 11.93
CA GLU A 74 -1.32 -34.15 12.24
C GLU A 74 -2.63 -33.38 12.29
N LYS A 75 -2.60 -32.16 12.85
CA LYS A 75 -3.76 -31.27 12.90
C LYS A 75 -4.24 -30.84 11.52
N LEU A 76 -3.29 -30.56 10.60
CA LEU A 76 -3.62 -30.19 9.22
C LEU A 76 -4.20 -31.40 8.49
N GLN A 77 -3.58 -32.56 8.59
CA GLN A 77 -4.07 -33.80 7.96
C GLN A 77 -5.48 -34.15 8.41
N ALA A 78 -5.74 -34.15 9.71
CA ALA A 78 -7.09 -34.38 10.25
C ALA A 78 -8.10 -33.34 9.74
N ARG A 79 -7.66 -32.09 9.49
CA ARG A 79 -8.52 -31.06 8.92
C ARG A 79 -8.81 -31.31 7.44
N LEU A 80 -7.79 -31.67 6.65
CA LEU A 80 -7.93 -32.01 5.23
C LEU A 80 -8.87 -33.20 5.02
N GLU A 81 -8.72 -34.27 5.80
CA GLU A 81 -9.64 -35.41 5.80
C GLU A 81 -11.08 -35.00 6.11
N LYS A 82 -11.27 -34.18 7.16
CA LYS A 82 -12.59 -33.66 7.55
C LYS A 82 -13.31 -32.87 6.47
N ILE A 83 -12.56 -32.20 5.58
CA ILE A 83 -13.13 -31.42 4.48
C ILE A 83 -13.01 -32.11 3.12
N GLY A 84 -12.48 -33.35 3.08
CA GLY A 84 -12.36 -34.16 1.86
C GLY A 84 -11.36 -33.61 0.85
N VAL A 85 -10.23 -33.08 1.31
CA VAL A 85 -9.10 -32.63 0.46
C VAL A 85 -7.99 -33.67 0.55
N SER A 86 -7.69 -34.34 -0.57
CA SER A 86 -6.66 -35.40 -0.66
C SER A 86 -5.42 -34.99 -1.45
N ASP A 87 -5.53 -33.92 -2.20
CA ASP A 87 -4.54 -33.43 -3.18
C ASP A 87 -3.80 -32.16 -2.71
N TRP A 88 -3.77 -31.91 -1.40
CA TRP A 88 -3.04 -30.78 -0.85
C TRP A 88 -1.53 -31.03 -0.88
N GLU A 89 -0.82 -30.15 -1.54
CA GLU A 89 0.63 -30.12 -1.57
C GLU A 89 1.17 -28.76 -1.07
N PRO A 90 2.18 -28.78 -0.18
CA PRO A 90 2.78 -27.52 0.30
C PRO A 90 3.61 -26.88 -0.80
N HIS A 91 3.38 -25.60 -1.08
CA HIS A 91 4.18 -24.80 -2.00
C HIS A 91 4.37 -23.38 -1.49
N ALA A 92 5.39 -22.70 -2.02
CA ALA A 92 5.63 -21.30 -1.78
C ALA A 92 5.02 -20.46 -2.91
N ASN A 93 4.66 -19.22 -2.61
CA ASN A 93 4.22 -18.26 -3.61
C ASN A 93 5.32 -17.23 -3.89
N PRO A 94 5.34 -16.59 -5.07
CA PRO A 94 6.32 -15.56 -5.41
C PRO A 94 6.00 -14.26 -4.65
N VAL A 95 6.41 -14.17 -3.39
CA VAL A 95 6.14 -13.03 -2.52
C VAL A 95 7.25 -12.00 -2.64
N VAL A 96 6.87 -10.73 -2.75
CA VAL A 96 7.77 -9.57 -2.67
C VAL A 96 7.40 -8.76 -1.43
N LEU A 97 8.35 -8.61 -0.52
CA LEU A 97 8.16 -7.84 0.71
C LEU A 97 8.52 -6.39 0.48
N TRP A 98 7.63 -5.50 0.87
CA TRP A 98 7.78 -4.05 0.80
C TRP A 98 7.79 -3.45 2.21
N ASP A 99 8.68 -2.51 2.46
CA ASP A 99 8.87 -1.92 3.79
C ASP A 99 9.24 -0.44 3.64
N ILE A 100 8.57 0.42 4.38
CA ILE A 100 8.83 1.87 4.36
C ILE A 100 10.27 2.17 4.82
N PHE A 101 10.78 1.43 5.80
CA PHE A 101 12.12 1.65 6.33
C PHE A 101 13.20 0.88 5.56
N GLY A 102 12.82 -0.08 4.71
CA GLY A 102 13.75 -0.91 3.95
C GLY A 102 14.57 -1.89 4.80
N GLU A 103 14.12 -2.20 6.01
CA GLU A 103 14.82 -3.10 6.94
C GLU A 103 14.51 -4.58 6.67
N LYS A 104 13.27 -4.88 6.28
CA LYS A 104 12.76 -6.24 6.10
C LYS A 104 12.25 -6.53 4.70
N GLY A 105 12.27 -5.55 3.81
CA GLY A 105 11.78 -5.65 2.46
C GLY A 105 12.38 -4.57 1.55
N HIS A 106 11.89 -4.52 0.32
CA HIS A 106 12.25 -3.46 -0.60
C HIS A 106 11.66 -2.13 -0.12
N PRO A 107 12.41 -1.03 -0.15
CA PRO A 107 11.88 0.27 0.27
C PRO A 107 10.75 0.71 -0.65
N VAL A 108 9.65 1.16 -0.04
CA VAL A 108 8.54 1.82 -0.73
C VAL A 108 8.72 3.31 -0.58
N ARG A 109 8.82 4.02 -1.71
CA ARG A 109 8.95 5.49 -1.72
C ARG A 109 7.96 6.12 -2.67
N ALA A 110 7.60 7.36 -2.35
CA ALA A 110 6.82 8.24 -3.22
C ALA A 110 7.43 9.63 -3.19
N THR A 111 7.33 10.37 -4.29
CA THR A 111 7.70 11.77 -4.23
C THR A 111 6.58 12.60 -3.59
N VAL A 112 6.92 13.76 -3.08
CA VAL A 112 5.95 14.73 -2.57
C VAL A 112 4.98 15.14 -3.69
N SER A 113 5.50 15.30 -4.92
CA SER A 113 4.68 15.59 -6.10
C SER A 113 3.65 14.51 -6.41
N ASP A 114 4.02 13.22 -6.31
CA ASP A 114 3.10 12.09 -6.57
C ASP A 114 1.97 12.02 -5.55
N LEU A 115 2.29 12.26 -4.28
CA LEU A 115 1.28 12.27 -3.24
C LEU A 115 0.30 13.42 -3.41
N GLY A 116 0.79 14.56 -3.85
CA GLY A 116 0.05 15.79 -4.10
C GLY A 116 -0.49 16.47 -2.83
N PRO A 117 -0.97 17.71 -2.99
CA PRO A 117 -1.34 18.56 -1.85
C PRO A 117 -2.54 18.05 -1.07
N LEU A 118 -3.47 17.34 -1.70
CA LEU A 118 -4.69 16.85 -1.04
C LEU A 118 -4.40 15.78 0.00
N LEU A 119 -3.62 14.77 -0.36
CA LEU A 119 -3.26 13.68 0.55
C LEU A 119 -2.26 14.17 1.60
N LEU A 120 -1.32 15.01 1.19
CA LEU A 120 -0.34 15.58 2.11
C LEU A 120 -1.02 16.48 3.16
N ALA A 121 -2.02 17.28 2.78
CA ALA A 121 -2.78 18.09 3.74
C ALA A 121 -3.46 17.22 4.83
N ARG A 122 -3.95 16.05 4.46
CA ARG A 122 -4.51 15.08 5.43
C ARG A 122 -3.44 14.49 6.34
N LEU A 123 -2.29 14.10 5.80
CA LEU A 123 -1.16 13.60 6.60
C LEU A 123 -0.65 14.65 7.60
N LEU A 124 -0.59 15.90 7.17
CA LEU A 124 -0.17 17.03 8.01
C LEU A 124 -1.26 17.52 8.97
N ASN A 125 -2.47 16.97 8.91
CA ASN A 125 -3.61 17.36 9.73
C ASN A 125 -3.98 18.86 9.58
N LEU A 126 -3.90 19.37 8.34
CA LEU A 126 -4.15 20.78 8.03
C LEU A 126 -5.65 21.08 7.98
N ASN A 127 -6.03 22.25 8.49
CA ASN A 127 -7.39 22.76 8.29
C ASN A 127 -7.58 23.30 6.85
N GLU A 128 -8.80 23.71 6.50
CA GLU A 128 -9.16 24.13 5.15
C GLU A 128 -8.32 25.32 4.65
N VAL A 129 -8.07 26.32 5.49
CA VAL A 129 -7.24 27.50 5.12
C VAL A 129 -5.78 27.11 4.88
N GLN A 130 -5.22 26.27 5.73
CA GLN A 130 -3.85 25.77 5.61
C GLN A 130 -3.71 24.87 4.39
N SER A 131 -4.68 24.02 4.12
CA SER A 131 -4.74 23.17 2.92
C SER A 131 -4.80 24.04 1.65
N GLY A 132 -5.55 25.13 1.67
CA GLY A 132 -5.57 26.10 0.58
C GLY A 132 -4.19 26.70 0.31
N VAL A 133 -3.45 27.08 1.36
CA VAL A 133 -2.07 27.58 1.21
C VAL A 133 -1.13 26.49 0.68
N LEU A 134 -1.26 25.23 1.14
CA LEU A 134 -0.48 24.13 0.61
C LEU A 134 -0.76 23.91 -0.89
N ASN A 135 -2.01 23.98 -1.33
CA ASN A 135 -2.37 23.92 -2.76
C ASN A 135 -1.70 25.04 -3.57
N ILE A 136 -1.65 26.27 -3.03
CA ILE A 136 -0.96 27.40 -3.66
C ILE A 136 0.55 27.09 -3.81
N ILE A 137 1.18 26.53 -2.79
CA ILE A 137 2.60 26.15 -2.82
C ILE A 137 2.88 25.16 -3.95
N PHE A 138 2.09 24.10 -4.07
CA PHE A 138 2.21 23.14 -5.15
C PHE A 138 1.99 23.78 -6.52
N ARG A 139 0.97 24.63 -6.65
CA ARG A 139 0.70 25.34 -7.89
C ARG A 139 1.86 26.25 -8.32
N ILE A 140 2.49 26.96 -7.39
CA ILE A 140 3.67 27.78 -7.67
C ILE A 140 4.86 26.90 -8.09
N ALA A 141 5.03 25.74 -7.46
CA ALA A 141 6.07 24.78 -7.84
C ALA A 141 5.87 24.31 -9.28
N ASP A 142 4.66 23.89 -9.63
CA ASP A 142 4.30 23.42 -10.98
C ASP A 142 4.51 24.52 -12.03
N ASP A 143 4.00 25.74 -11.79
CA ASP A 143 4.11 26.87 -12.72
C ASP A 143 5.58 27.32 -12.94
N ARG A 144 6.47 26.96 -12.02
CA ARG A 144 7.92 27.26 -12.11
C ARG A 144 8.76 26.06 -12.53
N GLY A 145 8.15 24.91 -12.79
CA GLY A 145 8.86 23.68 -13.15
C GLY A 145 9.75 23.13 -12.03
N LEU A 146 9.41 23.40 -10.76
CA LEU A 146 10.15 22.90 -9.61
C LEU A 146 9.60 21.54 -9.20
N LEU A 147 10.48 20.55 -9.12
CA LEU A 147 10.13 19.21 -8.63
C LEU A 147 10.12 19.21 -7.12
N LEU A 148 9.07 18.60 -6.53
CA LEU A 148 8.97 18.36 -5.10
C LEU A 148 9.21 16.87 -4.87
N LEU A 149 10.48 16.49 -4.73
CA LEU A 149 10.87 15.08 -4.61
C LEU A 149 10.74 14.60 -3.16
N ASP A 150 11.23 15.40 -2.22
CA ASP A 150 11.24 15.07 -0.81
C ASP A 150 10.74 16.22 0.08
N PHE A 151 10.81 16.05 1.39
CA PHE A 151 10.40 17.09 2.34
C PHE A 151 11.34 18.29 2.37
N LYS A 152 12.61 18.12 1.99
CA LYS A 152 13.56 19.25 1.96
C LYS A 152 13.14 20.23 0.87
N ASP A 153 12.74 19.74 -0.31
CA ASP A 153 12.22 20.55 -1.40
C ASP A 153 10.95 21.29 -0.97
N LEU A 154 10.00 20.57 -0.38
CA LEU A 154 8.75 21.18 0.09
C LEU A 154 8.98 22.23 1.18
N ARG A 155 9.90 21.99 2.10
CA ARG A 155 10.28 22.97 3.14
C ARG A 155 10.91 24.21 2.51
N ALA A 156 11.85 24.02 1.59
CA ALA A 156 12.56 25.12 0.95
C ALA A 156 11.59 26.02 0.18
N ILE A 157 10.69 25.44 -0.62
CA ILE A 157 9.70 26.24 -1.36
C ILE A 157 8.67 26.88 -0.43
N THR A 158 8.22 26.17 0.63
CA THR A 158 7.29 26.73 1.61
C THR A 158 7.88 27.96 2.30
N GLN A 159 9.16 27.88 2.69
CA GLN A 159 9.88 29.00 3.28
C GLN A 159 10.02 30.15 2.29
N PHE A 160 10.50 29.86 1.07
CA PHE A 160 10.65 30.86 0.02
C PHE A 160 9.36 31.61 -0.28
N ILE A 161 8.24 30.90 -0.39
CA ILE A 161 6.92 31.49 -0.64
C ILE A 161 6.47 32.31 0.58
N GLY A 162 6.71 31.83 1.79
CA GLY A 162 6.42 32.59 3.01
C GLY A 162 7.12 33.92 3.09
N ASP A 163 8.42 33.92 2.80
CA ASP A 163 9.26 35.13 2.82
C ASP A 163 8.90 36.12 1.69
N ASN A 164 8.34 35.64 0.60
CA ASN A 164 7.96 36.41 -0.58
C ASN A 164 6.44 36.49 -0.81
N ALA A 165 5.60 36.24 0.24
CA ALA A 165 4.15 36.09 0.13
C ALA A 165 3.47 37.24 -0.64
N LYS A 166 3.91 38.49 -0.43
CA LYS A 166 3.38 39.66 -1.11
C LYS A 166 3.52 39.60 -2.62
N SER A 167 4.62 39.06 -3.13
CA SER A 167 4.87 38.97 -4.60
C SER A 167 3.97 37.94 -5.27
N PHE A 168 3.48 36.92 -4.53
CA PHE A 168 2.62 35.87 -5.03
C PHE A 168 1.12 36.18 -4.86
N GLN A 169 0.77 37.08 -3.93
CA GLN A 169 -0.61 37.33 -3.52
C GLN A 169 -1.53 37.73 -4.67
N ASN A 170 -1.06 38.56 -5.61
CA ASN A 170 -1.87 39.04 -6.74
C ASN A 170 -2.24 37.92 -7.71
N GLN A 171 -1.39 36.89 -7.86
CA GLN A 171 -1.59 35.82 -8.82
C GLN A 171 -2.27 34.59 -8.19
N TYR A 172 -1.92 34.24 -6.96
CA TYR A 172 -2.30 32.98 -6.34
C TYR A 172 -3.24 33.14 -5.13
N GLY A 173 -3.42 34.34 -4.65
CA GLY A 173 -4.26 34.62 -3.49
C GLY A 173 -3.50 34.83 -2.19
N ASN A 174 -4.23 34.90 -1.09
CA ASN A 174 -3.65 35.27 0.21
C ASN A 174 -2.87 34.11 0.84
N ILE A 175 -1.61 34.38 1.15
CA ILE A 175 -0.68 33.45 1.81
C ILE A 175 -0.32 34.03 3.17
N ASN A 176 -0.95 33.52 4.22
CA ASN A 176 -0.71 34.01 5.57
C ASN A 176 0.41 33.24 6.29
N SER A 177 1.19 33.94 7.10
CA SER A 177 2.33 33.38 7.83
C SER A 177 1.94 32.28 8.84
N ALA A 178 0.74 32.33 9.38
CA ALA A 178 0.24 31.30 10.30
C ALA A 178 0.06 29.95 9.62
N SER A 179 -0.43 29.93 8.36
CA SER A 179 -0.53 28.72 7.55
C SER A 179 0.86 28.18 7.14
N ILE A 180 1.77 29.05 6.73
CA ILE A 180 3.17 28.66 6.46
C ILE A 180 3.77 27.98 7.69
N GLY A 181 3.64 28.58 8.87
CA GLY A 181 4.14 28.02 10.12
C GLY A 181 3.47 26.69 10.51
N ALA A 182 2.17 26.52 10.20
CA ALA A 182 1.47 25.26 10.45
C ALA A 182 1.98 24.13 9.55
N ILE A 183 2.16 24.41 8.26
CA ILE A 183 2.73 23.45 7.29
C ILE A 183 4.15 23.05 7.72
N GLN A 184 5.02 24.01 8.06
CA GLN A 184 6.38 23.73 8.50
C GLN A 184 6.42 22.84 9.76
N ARG A 185 5.56 23.09 10.74
CA ARG A 185 5.47 22.26 11.94
C ARG A 185 4.97 20.86 11.64
N GLY A 186 3.97 20.73 10.75
CA GLY A 186 3.46 19.42 10.32
C GLY A 186 4.55 18.59 9.64
N LEU A 187 5.33 19.21 8.74
CA LEU A 187 6.47 18.56 8.08
C LEU A 187 7.51 18.08 9.09
N LEU A 188 7.88 18.94 10.06
CA LEU A 188 8.83 18.56 11.10
C LEU A 188 8.32 17.37 11.94
N THR A 189 7.03 17.33 12.25
CA THR A 189 6.43 16.22 13.00
C THR A 189 6.53 14.90 12.23
N LEU A 190 6.26 14.91 10.92
CA LEU A 190 6.38 13.70 10.09
C LEU A 190 7.84 13.27 9.90
N GLU A 191 8.77 14.20 9.74
CA GLU A 191 10.21 13.90 9.69
C GLU A 191 10.68 13.17 10.95
N GLN A 192 10.24 13.62 12.13
CA GLN A 192 10.54 12.94 13.40
C GLN A 192 9.97 11.52 13.50
N GLN A 193 8.95 11.20 12.71
CA GLN A 193 8.38 9.86 12.60
C GLN A 193 9.06 9.00 11.51
N GLY A 194 10.12 9.50 10.86
CA GLY A 194 10.86 8.76 9.84
C GLY A 194 10.28 8.91 8.43
N ALA A 195 9.41 9.88 8.17
CA ALA A 195 8.81 10.09 6.86
C ALA A 195 9.85 10.35 5.75
N GLU A 196 11.08 10.74 6.09
CA GLU A 196 12.20 10.88 5.15
C GLU A 196 12.60 9.56 4.47
N HIS A 197 12.28 8.41 5.09
CA HIS A 197 12.50 7.10 4.47
C HIS A 197 11.48 6.80 3.37
N PHE A 198 10.29 7.37 3.48
CA PHE A 198 9.20 7.17 2.52
C PHE A 198 9.21 8.19 1.39
N PHE A 199 9.51 9.48 1.70
CA PHE A 199 9.51 10.53 0.67
C PHE A 199 10.86 10.66 -0.03
N GLY A 200 10.85 10.50 -1.35
CA GLY A 200 12.04 10.63 -2.20
C GLY A 200 12.10 9.62 -3.33
N GLU A 201 13.23 9.62 -4.01
CA GLU A 201 13.54 8.70 -5.10
C GLU A 201 14.42 7.53 -4.62
N PRO A 202 14.42 6.39 -5.36
CA PRO A 202 13.53 6.08 -6.48
C PRO A 202 12.11 5.81 -5.98
N MET A 203 11.13 6.39 -6.66
CA MET A 203 9.73 6.16 -6.34
C MET A 203 9.29 4.76 -6.78
N LEU A 204 8.27 4.23 -6.11
CA LEU A 204 7.67 2.96 -6.49
C LEU A 204 7.02 3.06 -7.88
N ASP A 205 7.39 2.15 -8.76
CA ASP A 205 6.62 1.90 -9.99
C ASP A 205 5.54 0.87 -9.68
N ILE A 206 4.27 1.21 -9.92
CA ILE A 206 3.14 0.31 -9.71
C ILE A 206 3.28 -0.98 -10.55
N ALA A 207 4.00 -0.94 -11.67
CA ALA A 207 4.30 -2.10 -12.48
C ALA A 207 5.11 -3.16 -11.72
N ASP A 208 5.89 -2.76 -10.71
CA ASP A 208 6.63 -3.70 -9.86
C ASP A 208 5.70 -4.58 -9.02
N TRP A 209 4.50 -4.09 -8.70
CA TRP A 209 3.47 -4.88 -8.02
C TRP A 209 2.67 -5.78 -8.96
N MET A 210 2.73 -5.52 -10.28
CA MET A 210 1.96 -6.21 -11.30
C MET A 210 2.78 -7.27 -12.05
N ARG A 211 3.84 -7.76 -11.45
CA ARG A 211 4.73 -8.77 -12.06
C ARG A 211 4.12 -10.17 -12.04
N VAL A 212 4.54 -10.94 -13.02
CA VAL A 212 4.30 -12.38 -13.11
C VAL A 212 5.68 -13.05 -13.16
N ASP A 213 5.87 -14.12 -12.41
CA ASP A 213 7.14 -14.84 -12.37
C ASP A 213 7.36 -15.71 -13.62
N ALA A 214 8.53 -16.32 -13.74
CA ALA A 214 8.87 -17.19 -14.88
C ALA A 214 7.99 -18.45 -14.99
N SER A 215 7.30 -18.84 -13.92
CA SER A 215 6.35 -19.96 -13.92
C SER A 215 4.93 -19.56 -14.34
N GLY A 216 4.70 -18.27 -14.55
CA GLY A 216 3.38 -17.70 -14.87
C GLY A 216 2.52 -17.37 -13.65
N LYS A 217 3.06 -17.44 -12.44
CA LYS A 217 2.36 -17.05 -11.21
C LYS A 217 2.43 -15.54 -11.00
N GLY A 218 1.31 -14.94 -10.57
CA GLY A 218 1.26 -13.54 -10.21
C GLY A 218 2.06 -13.27 -8.92
N ALA A 219 2.84 -12.20 -8.90
CA ALA A 219 3.56 -11.78 -7.69
C ALA A 219 2.58 -11.42 -6.57
N VAL A 220 2.89 -11.83 -5.36
CA VAL A 220 2.17 -11.42 -4.16
C VAL A 220 2.98 -10.32 -3.48
N SER A 221 2.61 -9.07 -3.74
CA SER A 221 3.20 -7.91 -3.10
C SER A 221 2.61 -7.73 -1.71
N TYR A 222 3.46 -7.71 -0.71
CA TYR A 222 3.08 -7.68 0.69
C TYR A 222 3.76 -6.50 1.38
N THR A 223 2.98 -5.66 2.07
CA THR A 223 3.53 -4.59 2.90
C THR A 223 3.33 -4.91 4.37
N HIS A 224 4.39 -4.79 5.15
CA HIS A 224 4.33 -4.74 6.59
C HIS A 224 4.29 -3.26 7.01
N LEU A 225 3.17 -2.83 7.57
CA LEU A 225 2.95 -1.45 8.01
C LEU A 225 3.20 -1.30 9.50
#